data_a614083f9ecb6f190f66b8cd47aa4616
#
_entry.id   a614083f9ecb6f190f66b8cd47aa4616
#
_cell.length_a   1.000
_cell.length_b   1.000
_cell.length_c   1.000
_cell.angle_alpha   90.00
_cell.angle_beta   90.00
_cell.angle_gamma   90.00
#
_symmetry.space_group_name_H-M   'P 1'
#
loop_
_entity.id
_entity.type
_entity.pdbx_description
1 polymer ?
#
loop_
_entity_poly.entity_id
_entity_poly.type
_entity_poly.pdbx_seq_one_letter_code
_entity_poly.pdbx_strand_id
1 'polypeptide(L)'
;MPPLKYDYAYRLKRDFPDFEIIINGGIKTEAEIDEHLRHLDGVMLGREAYHNPFVMATFDQRYYGDDSASKSREQILEVMIPYIQAQLAQHGAKGLKLNSITRHMLGLMTGLPGARAFRQVLSDSKKLAAGDANLLLEAAARLRTAA
;
A
#
# COMPACT_ATOMS: atom_id res chain seq x y z
N MET A 1 7.54 -4.20 -22.79
CA MET A 1 6.13 -4.63 -22.68
C MET A 1 5.35 -3.92 -23.79
N PRO A 2 4.48 -4.61 -24.55
CA PRO A 2 3.65 -3.93 -25.52
C PRO A 2 2.73 -2.90 -24.83
N PRO A 3 2.32 -1.85 -25.54
CA PRO A 3 1.42 -0.84 -24.98
C PRO A 3 0.06 -1.49 -24.61
N LEU A 4 -0.47 -1.10 -23.46
CA LEU A 4 -1.78 -1.56 -23.01
C LEU A 4 -2.86 -0.88 -23.89
N LYS A 5 -3.87 -1.66 -24.26
CA LYS A 5 -4.95 -1.22 -25.16
C LYS A 5 -6.26 -1.13 -24.36
N TYR A 6 -6.44 -0.11 -23.58
CA TYR A 6 -7.62 0.10 -22.74
C TYR A 6 -8.91 0.25 -23.54
N ASP A 7 -8.81 0.75 -24.77
CA ASP A 7 -9.95 0.92 -25.68
C ASP A 7 -10.76 -0.35 -25.91
N TYR A 8 -10.08 -1.53 -25.87
CA TYR A 8 -10.79 -2.80 -25.99
C TYR A 8 -11.70 -3.09 -24.79
N ALA A 9 -11.27 -2.74 -23.57
CA ALA A 9 -12.10 -2.89 -22.39
C ALA A 9 -13.30 -1.93 -22.43
N TYR A 10 -13.07 -0.67 -22.84
CA TYR A 10 -14.13 0.31 -22.99
C TYR A 10 -15.14 -0.08 -24.07
N ARG A 11 -14.66 -0.64 -25.18
CA ARG A 11 -15.53 -1.18 -26.21
C ARG A 11 -16.34 -2.34 -25.71
N LEU A 12 -15.71 -3.26 -24.96
CA LEU A 12 -16.40 -4.42 -24.39
C LEU A 12 -17.56 -3.97 -23.48
N LYS A 13 -17.34 -2.94 -22.64
CA LYS A 13 -18.40 -2.40 -21.78
C LYS A 13 -19.56 -1.81 -22.58
N ARG A 14 -19.26 -1.13 -23.69
CA ARG A 14 -20.31 -0.59 -24.59
C ARG A 14 -21.11 -1.69 -25.30
N ASP A 15 -20.41 -2.75 -25.74
CA ASP A 15 -21.02 -3.87 -26.46
C ASP A 15 -21.82 -4.77 -25.50
N PHE A 16 -21.46 -4.84 -24.21
CA PHE A 16 -22.07 -5.65 -23.16
C PHE A 16 -22.32 -4.83 -21.88
N PRO A 17 -23.27 -3.88 -21.88
CA PRO A 17 -23.47 -2.93 -20.79
C PRO A 17 -23.88 -3.57 -19.47
N ASP A 18 -24.52 -4.74 -19.51
CA ASP A 18 -24.99 -5.47 -18.32
C ASP A 18 -23.87 -6.23 -17.60
N PHE A 19 -22.68 -6.37 -18.21
CA PHE A 19 -21.55 -7.05 -17.57
C PHE A 19 -20.79 -6.08 -16.66
N GLU A 20 -20.44 -6.58 -15.49
CA GLU A 20 -19.48 -5.90 -14.61
C GLU A 20 -18.06 -6.10 -15.17
N ILE A 21 -17.41 -5.01 -15.55
CA ILE A 21 -16.07 -5.04 -16.16
C ILE A 21 -15.09 -4.24 -15.31
N ILE A 22 -14.13 -4.97 -14.74
CA ILE A 22 -13.05 -4.42 -13.91
C ILE A 22 -11.75 -4.47 -14.71
N ILE A 23 -11.11 -3.30 -14.90
CA ILE A 23 -9.86 -3.22 -15.65
C ILE A 23 -8.65 -3.43 -14.76
N ASN A 24 -7.63 -4.10 -15.31
CA ASN A 24 -6.31 -4.26 -14.71
C ASN A 24 -5.22 -3.97 -15.73
N GLY A 25 -4.19 -3.24 -15.31
CA GLY A 25 -2.98 -3.07 -16.13
C GLY A 25 -2.37 -1.68 -16.00
N GLY A 26 -1.19 -1.59 -15.40
CA GLY A 26 -0.35 -0.39 -15.39
C GLY A 26 -0.86 0.84 -14.64
N ILE A 27 -2.02 0.77 -14.04
CA ILE A 27 -2.70 1.88 -13.34
C ILE A 27 -1.98 2.17 -12.03
N LYS A 28 -1.67 3.46 -11.76
CA LYS A 28 -0.82 3.88 -10.63
C LYS A 28 -1.32 5.11 -9.88
N THR A 29 -2.15 5.93 -10.50
CA THR A 29 -2.58 7.21 -9.95
C THR A 29 -4.10 7.31 -9.85
N GLU A 30 -4.58 8.16 -8.93
CA GLU A 30 -6.01 8.45 -8.80
C GLU A 30 -6.60 9.00 -10.10
N ALA A 31 -5.84 9.85 -10.83
CA ALA A 31 -6.30 10.40 -12.10
C ALA A 31 -6.52 9.31 -13.17
N GLU A 32 -5.66 8.29 -13.21
CA GLU A 32 -5.84 7.14 -14.10
C GLU A 32 -7.05 6.29 -13.66
N ILE A 33 -7.24 6.11 -12.34
CA ILE A 33 -8.41 5.41 -11.79
C ILE A 33 -9.69 6.13 -12.20
N ASP A 34 -9.76 7.45 -11.97
CA ASP A 34 -10.92 8.27 -12.31
C ASP A 34 -11.26 8.21 -13.81
N GLU A 35 -10.23 8.21 -14.65
CA GLU A 35 -10.43 8.09 -16.10
C GLU A 35 -11.06 6.75 -16.47
N HIS A 36 -10.55 5.66 -15.91
CA HIS A 36 -11.10 4.32 -16.17
C HIS A 36 -12.52 4.15 -15.63
N LEU A 37 -12.82 4.69 -14.44
CA LEU A 37 -14.14 4.62 -13.82
C LEU A 37 -15.22 5.38 -14.58
N ARG A 38 -14.86 6.32 -15.50
CA ARG A 38 -15.84 6.94 -16.43
C ARG A 38 -16.37 5.95 -17.45
N HIS A 39 -15.67 4.88 -17.71
CA HIS A 39 -15.95 3.94 -18.78
C HIS A 39 -16.29 2.53 -18.31
N LEU A 40 -15.88 2.16 -17.10
CA LEU A 40 -15.92 0.81 -16.56
C LEU A 40 -16.44 0.80 -15.13
N ASP A 41 -16.81 -0.36 -14.64
CA ASP A 41 -17.42 -0.54 -13.32
C ASP A 41 -16.39 -0.61 -12.19
N GLY A 42 -15.13 -0.92 -12.51
CA GLY A 42 -14.10 -1.01 -11.51
C GLY A 42 -12.67 -0.98 -12.06
N VAL A 43 -11.73 -0.74 -11.16
CA VAL A 43 -10.30 -0.68 -11.44
C VAL A 43 -9.55 -1.55 -10.42
N MET A 44 -8.63 -2.38 -10.92
CA MET A 44 -7.77 -3.20 -10.07
C MET A 44 -6.34 -2.65 -10.08
N LEU A 45 -5.81 -2.36 -8.89
CA LEU A 45 -4.42 -2.01 -8.70
C LEU A 45 -3.65 -3.25 -8.21
N GLY A 46 -2.60 -3.63 -8.95
CA GLY A 46 -1.73 -4.74 -8.56
C GLY A 46 -0.45 -4.23 -7.91
N ARG A 47 0.60 -4.08 -8.69
CA ARG A 47 1.94 -3.73 -8.22
C ARG A 47 2.01 -2.40 -7.49
N GLU A 48 1.23 -1.40 -7.90
CA GLU A 48 1.22 -0.09 -7.26
C GLU A 48 0.72 -0.18 -5.82
N ALA A 49 -0.37 -0.91 -5.57
CA ALA A 49 -0.89 -1.12 -4.21
C ALA A 49 0.16 -1.75 -3.26
N TYR A 50 1.08 -2.56 -3.79
CA TYR A 50 2.14 -3.17 -3.00
C TYR A 50 3.38 -2.28 -2.84
N HIS A 51 3.81 -1.60 -3.91
CA HIS A 51 5.03 -0.79 -3.89
C HIS A 51 4.83 0.63 -3.33
N ASN A 52 3.59 1.13 -3.39
CA ASN A 52 3.19 2.43 -2.90
C ASN A 52 1.79 2.35 -2.27
N PRO A 53 1.62 1.61 -1.16
CA PRO A 53 0.29 1.37 -0.56
C PRO A 53 -0.41 2.67 -0.14
N PHE A 54 0.33 3.76 0.09
CA PHE A 54 -0.25 5.04 0.48
C PHE A 54 -1.06 5.71 -0.64
N VAL A 55 -0.97 5.25 -1.89
CA VAL A 55 -1.87 5.68 -2.98
C VAL A 55 -3.35 5.42 -2.63
N MET A 56 -3.62 4.42 -1.79
CA MET A 56 -4.98 4.05 -1.37
C MET A 56 -5.49 4.83 -0.15
N ALA A 57 -4.71 5.77 0.40
CA ALA A 57 -5.07 6.45 1.66
C ALA A 57 -6.38 7.26 1.58
N THR A 58 -6.76 7.69 0.38
CA THR A 58 -7.96 8.51 0.11
C THR A 58 -9.10 7.73 -0.52
N PHE A 59 -8.93 6.43 -0.79
CA PHE A 59 -9.88 5.65 -1.58
C PHE A 59 -11.23 5.50 -0.90
N ASP A 60 -11.25 5.32 0.43
CA ASP A 60 -12.50 5.18 1.18
C ASP A 60 -13.37 6.43 1.04
N GLN A 61 -12.75 7.61 1.15
CA GLN A 61 -13.45 8.89 0.94
C GLN A 61 -13.85 9.09 -0.51
N ARG A 62 -12.93 8.84 -1.43
CA ARG A 62 -13.10 9.19 -2.85
C ARG A 62 -14.07 8.30 -3.58
N TYR A 63 -14.06 7.00 -3.28
CA TYR A 63 -14.78 5.99 -4.06
C TYR A 63 -15.89 5.28 -3.28
N TYR A 64 -15.88 5.35 -1.94
CA TYR A 64 -16.83 4.60 -1.11
C TYR A 64 -17.67 5.49 -0.18
N GLY A 65 -17.48 6.82 -0.24
CA GLY A 65 -18.30 7.78 0.51
C GLY A 65 -18.07 7.74 2.03
N ASP A 66 -16.90 7.28 2.47
CA ASP A 66 -16.51 7.33 3.88
C ASP A 66 -16.01 8.74 4.24
N ASP A 67 -16.72 9.41 5.14
CA ASP A 67 -16.37 10.76 5.60
C ASP A 67 -15.24 10.77 6.64
N SER A 68 -14.70 9.62 7.05
CA SER A 68 -13.60 9.54 8.00
C SER A 68 -12.31 10.13 7.42
N ALA A 69 -11.54 10.82 8.26
CA ALA A 69 -10.26 11.39 7.82
C ALA A 69 -9.26 10.29 7.46
N SER A 70 -8.59 10.44 6.32
CA SER A 70 -7.49 9.55 5.91
C SER A 70 -6.38 9.56 6.96
N LYS A 71 -5.88 8.38 7.31
CA LYS A 71 -4.76 8.27 8.25
C LYS A 71 -3.46 8.74 7.63
N SER A 72 -2.66 9.47 8.41
CA SER A 72 -1.28 9.75 8.01
C SER A 72 -0.42 8.47 8.01
N ARG A 73 0.74 8.52 7.36
CA ARG A 73 1.67 7.38 7.37
C ARG A 73 2.13 7.01 8.77
N GLU A 74 2.33 8.00 9.63
CA GLU A 74 2.68 7.81 11.04
C GLU A 74 1.57 7.11 11.80
N GLN A 75 0.33 7.56 11.65
CA GLN A 75 -0.84 6.91 12.26
C GLN A 75 -1.01 5.46 11.79
N ILE A 76 -0.72 5.17 10.53
CA ILE A 76 -0.72 3.79 10.00
C ILE A 76 0.34 2.95 10.73
N LEU A 77 1.56 3.47 10.91
CA LEU A 77 2.60 2.75 11.65
C LEU A 77 2.20 2.50 13.10
N GLU A 78 1.61 3.49 13.77
CA GLU A 78 1.13 3.36 15.17
C GLU A 78 0.07 2.26 15.29
N VAL A 79 -0.89 2.20 14.38
CA VAL A 79 -1.93 1.15 14.36
C VAL A 79 -1.33 -0.25 14.07
N MET A 80 -0.27 -0.31 13.29
CA MET A 80 0.38 -1.59 12.96
C MET A 80 1.20 -2.18 14.11
N ILE A 81 1.67 -1.38 15.07
CA ILE A 81 2.46 -1.88 16.20
C ILE A 81 1.71 -2.91 17.04
N PRO A 82 0.52 -2.62 17.60
CA PRO A 82 -0.22 -3.62 18.39
C PRO A 82 -0.59 -4.86 17.57
N TYR A 83 -0.89 -4.71 16.28
CA TYR A 83 -1.14 -5.84 15.39
C TYR A 83 0.10 -6.75 15.30
N ILE A 84 1.28 -6.17 15.04
CA ILE A 84 2.54 -6.92 14.95
C ILE A 84 2.83 -7.64 16.27
N GLN A 85 2.68 -6.95 17.40
CA GLN A 85 2.89 -7.53 18.73
C GLN A 85 1.97 -8.74 18.97
N ALA A 86 0.69 -8.61 18.64
CA ALA A 86 -0.28 -9.70 18.75
C ALA A 86 0.10 -10.90 17.85
N GLN A 87 0.50 -10.65 16.61
CA GLN A 87 0.90 -11.69 15.67
C GLN A 87 2.17 -12.43 16.14
N LEU A 88 3.16 -11.69 16.62
CA LEU A 88 4.39 -12.29 17.16
C LEU A 88 4.13 -13.10 18.45
N ALA A 89 3.26 -12.62 19.33
CA ALA A 89 2.85 -13.35 20.52
C ALA A 89 2.14 -14.66 20.18
N GLN A 90 1.25 -14.63 19.20
CA GLN A 90 0.43 -15.80 18.81
C GLN A 90 1.21 -16.81 17.96
N HIS A 91 2.07 -16.34 17.07
CA HIS A 91 2.69 -17.16 16.02
C HIS A 91 4.22 -17.19 16.04
N GLY A 92 4.88 -16.41 16.91
CA GLY A 92 6.34 -16.35 17.01
C GLY A 92 6.95 -17.71 17.31
N ALA A 93 6.38 -18.47 18.23
CA ALA A 93 6.82 -19.84 18.54
C ALA A 93 6.68 -20.80 17.34
N LYS A 94 5.82 -20.49 16.36
CA LYS A 94 5.64 -21.25 15.11
C LYS A 94 6.54 -20.74 13.98
N GLY A 95 7.48 -19.84 14.27
CA GLY A 95 8.47 -19.33 13.31
C GLY A 95 8.13 -18.01 12.64
N LEU A 96 7.03 -17.33 13.00
CA LEU A 96 6.76 -15.98 12.50
C LEU A 96 7.81 -15.02 13.07
N LYS A 97 8.44 -14.24 12.18
CA LYS A 97 9.44 -13.23 12.54
C LYS A 97 8.94 -11.84 12.18
N LEU A 98 9.49 -10.81 12.82
CA LEU A 98 9.14 -9.42 12.55
C LEU A 98 9.24 -9.07 11.06
N ASN A 99 10.30 -9.50 10.38
CA ASN A 99 10.48 -9.24 8.95
C ASN A 99 9.41 -9.89 8.05
N SER A 100 8.75 -10.94 8.53
CA SER A 100 7.65 -11.57 7.77
C SER A 100 6.48 -10.61 7.57
N ILE A 101 6.33 -9.63 8.47
CA ILE A 101 5.29 -8.60 8.40
C ILE A 101 5.87 -7.31 7.82
N THR A 102 6.98 -6.80 8.36
CA THR A 102 7.51 -5.48 8.01
C THR A 102 7.98 -5.37 6.57
N ARG A 103 8.40 -6.47 5.93
CA ARG A 103 8.77 -6.49 4.51
C ARG A 103 7.64 -6.01 3.58
N HIS A 104 6.38 -6.16 3.99
CA HIS A 104 5.21 -5.70 3.23
C HIS A 104 4.91 -4.21 3.45
N MET A 105 5.59 -3.56 4.39
CA MET A 105 5.41 -2.15 4.72
C MET A 105 6.49 -1.24 4.12
N LEU A 106 7.50 -1.81 3.44
CA LEU A 106 8.64 -1.07 2.90
C LEU A 106 8.24 0.02 1.89
N GLY A 107 7.11 -0.16 1.22
CA GLY A 107 6.55 0.79 0.26
C GLY A 107 5.81 1.97 0.88
N LEU A 108 5.47 1.94 2.18
CA LEU A 108 4.60 2.94 2.81
C LEU A 108 5.15 4.37 2.70
N MET A 109 6.46 4.55 2.71
CA MET A 109 7.12 5.85 2.62
C MET A 109 7.57 6.21 1.20
N THR A 110 7.11 5.50 0.17
CA THR A 110 7.45 5.79 -1.23
C THR A 110 7.13 7.23 -1.58
N GLY A 111 8.04 7.90 -2.29
CA GLY A 111 7.91 9.30 -2.71
C GLY A 111 8.36 10.34 -1.67
N LEU A 112 8.65 9.95 -0.42
CA LEU A 112 9.12 10.89 0.60
C LEU A 112 10.65 10.97 0.68
N PRO A 113 11.21 12.16 1.01
CA PRO A 113 12.59 12.27 1.46
C PRO A 113 12.85 11.30 2.61
N GLY A 114 14.00 10.63 2.63
CA GLY A 114 14.32 9.66 3.68
C GLY A 114 13.68 8.26 3.52
N ALA A 115 12.85 8.00 2.52
CA ALA A 115 12.24 6.68 2.29
C ALA A 115 13.28 5.54 2.17
N ARG A 116 14.48 5.85 1.66
CA ARG A 116 15.59 4.89 1.61
C ARG A 116 16.07 4.52 3.01
N ALA A 117 16.23 5.50 3.91
CA ALA A 117 16.64 5.27 5.29
C ALA A 117 15.60 4.45 6.07
N PHE A 118 14.31 4.75 5.87
CA PHE A 118 13.21 3.94 6.42
C PHE A 118 13.35 2.46 6.02
N ARG A 119 13.52 2.18 4.72
CA ARG A 119 13.70 0.81 4.22
C ARG A 119 14.95 0.14 4.77
N GLN A 120 16.06 0.88 4.93
CA GLN A 120 17.30 0.33 5.49
C GLN A 120 17.11 -0.14 6.94
N VAL A 121 16.42 0.64 7.77
CA VAL A 121 16.12 0.24 9.16
C VAL A 121 15.27 -1.03 9.19
N LEU A 122 14.21 -1.11 8.37
CA LEU A 122 13.31 -2.26 8.30
C LEU A 122 13.90 -3.47 7.54
N SER A 123 15.10 -3.36 7.01
CA SER A 123 15.84 -4.45 6.36
C SER A 123 17.11 -4.84 7.14
N ASP A 124 17.38 -4.19 8.27
CA ASP A 124 18.53 -4.52 9.11
C ASP A 124 18.28 -5.83 9.88
N SER A 125 19.03 -6.86 9.53
CA SER A 125 18.84 -8.19 10.09
C SER A 125 19.07 -8.25 11.63
N LYS A 126 19.97 -7.43 12.17
CA LYS A 126 20.24 -7.38 13.61
C LYS A 126 19.07 -6.75 14.37
N LYS A 127 18.52 -5.65 13.85
CA LYS A 127 17.35 -4.99 14.43
C LYS A 127 16.10 -5.86 14.34
N LEU A 128 15.89 -6.48 13.21
CA LEU A 128 14.76 -7.40 13.00
C LEU A 128 14.81 -8.64 13.89
N ALA A 129 16.01 -9.13 14.23
CA ALA A 129 16.19 -10.27 15.10
C ALA A 129 15.73 -10.00 16.54
N ALA A 130 15.73 -8.75 16.99
CA ALA A 130 15.21 -8.36 18.30
C ALA A 130 13.69 -8.56 18.44
N GLY A 131 12.95 -8.61 17.34
CA GLY A 131 11.51 -8.84 17.34
C GLY A 131 10.68 -7.67 17.91
N ASP A 132 11.27 -6.49 18.06
CA ASP A 132 10.58 -5.31 18.61
C ASP A 132 9.80 -4.56 17.51
N ALA A 133 8.47 -4.52 17.67
CA ALA A 133 7.57 -3.81 16.75
C ALA A 133 7.82 -2.28 16.73
N ASN A 134 8.40 -1.70 17.79
CA ASN A 134 8.73 -0.27 17.84
C ASN A 134 9.83 0.11 16.84
N LEU A 135 10.47 -0.86 16.20
CA LEU A 135 11.37 -0.64 15.06
C LEU A 135 10.70 0.20 13.96
N LEU A 136 9.37 0.14 13.81
CA LEU A 136 8.61 0.98 12.89
C LEU A 136 8.75 2.47 13.20
N LEU A 137 8.69 2.85 14.49
CA LEU A 137 8.84 4.24 14.92
C LEU A 137 10.28 4.72 14.76
N GLU A 138 11.26 3.85 15.04
CA GLU A 138 12.67 4.16 14.77
C GLU A 138 12.90 4.42 13.28
N ALA A 139 12.31 3.59 12.42
CA ALA A 139 12.42 3.75 10.97
C ALA A 139 11.77 5.07 10.50
N ALA A 140 10.59 5.43 11.05
CA ALA A 140 9.90 6.68 10.74
C ALA A 140 10.70 7.91 11.19
N ALA A 141 11.38 7.84 12.33
CA ALA A 141 12.21 8.94 12.83
C ALA A 141 13.33 9.34 11.84
N ARG A 142 13.81 8.40 11.02
CA ARG A 142 14.83 8.67 9.98
C ARG A 142 14.32 9.55 8.83
N LEU A 143 13.01 9.62 8.62
CA LEU A 143 12.43 10.53 7.62
C LEU A 143 12.64 11.99 8.01
N ARG A 144 12.49 12.31 9.30
CA ARG A 144 12.61 13.68 9.84
C ARG A 144 14.04 14.21 9.85
N THR A 145 15.05 13.33 9.84
CA THR A 145 16.48 13.73 9.85
C THR A 145 17.06 13.86 8.44
N ALA A 146 16.31 13.49 7.40
CA ALA A 146 16.74 13.53 6.00
C ALA A 146 16.09 14.70 5.21
N ALA A 147 15.26 15.51 5.83
CA ALA A 147 14.67 16.75 5.32
C ALA A 147 15.45 17.96 5.80
#